data_1d55211ef20ad2e989a61d03f1f6b336
#
_entry.id   1d55211ef20ad2e989a61d03f1f6b336
#
_cell.length_a   1.000
_cell.length_b   1.000
_cell.length_c   1.000
_cell.angle_alpha   90.00
_cell.angle_beta   90.00
_cell.angle_gamma   90.00
#
_symmetry.space_group_name_H-M   'P 1'
#
loop_
_entity.id
_entity.type
_entity.pdbx_description
1 polymer ?
#
loop_
_entity_poly.entity_id
_entity_poly.type
_entity_poly.pdbx_seq_one_letter_code
_entity_poly.pdbx_strand_id
1 'polypeptide(L)'
;AACGGVRKGGDMKKVKPIAWVILCLPVLYAAIAAAAAYKQDTNLFDLMTRFSHVLKHPTLLHWTGYTPQCIIGALACYGLAVTLYYSGYENRRPGEEYGSAKWGSVRALNKKYADPKGKNAILTKRISIGLDGYRHQRNLNILVVGGSGSGKTRYFCKPGIMSANCSYLVIDPKGEMLRSTGRLLEQEKYDIKVFDLIHPQQSDGYNPFTYIRDEPDVLKLMDNLVKNTTPPKGASNDPFWEKAEIALDSALMLYLLSEAPKEEQNFEMLMFMLECARVMEEDEQYQSPLDLLFQALEEREPNHVAVREYKVYKQAAGKTAKSILVTASVRLAAFIFPQYAAMMQTDEMDFASLGERKRAIFCIIPVNDGSMNYLVSMLLTQCFQQLYLRSDERYNGRLPVPVRVIQDEWANVAQPDSYPKVLATCRSYNIGINIIVQNIHSIKALYKDEWESVIGNCDTLLFLGGGNEPTSLEFISKLLGKETVHTRTRGQTKGRSGSSSVNFQQTGRDLMTPDEIRMLPSDDA
;
A
#
# COMPACT_ATOMS: atom_id res chain seq x y z
N ALA A 1 4.89 -16.24 3.32
CA ALA A 1 5.30 -14.96 3.87
C ALA A 1 6.83 -14.90 3.93
N ALA A 2 7.43 -14.33 2.88
CA ALA A 2 8.85 -14.02 2.90
C ALA A 2 9.03 -12.74 3.73
N CYS A 3 9.40 -12.89 4.98
CA CYS A 3 9.85 -11.77 5.79
C CYS A 3 11.36 -11.64 5.61
N GLY A 4 11.81 -10.62 4.88
CA GLY A 4 13.18 -10.13 4.90
C GLY A 4 13.56 -9.65 6.29
N GLY A 5 13.62 -10.58 7.24
CA GLY A 5 14.24 -10.36 8.52
C GLY A 5 15.74 -10.47 8.31
N VAL A 6 16.42 -9.36 8.12
CA VAL A 6 17.86 -9.30 8.27
C VAL A 6 18.20 -9.74 9.69
N ARG A 7 18.33 -11.07 9.92
CA ARG A 7 19.21 -11.54 10.97
C ARG A 7 20.59 -11.13 10.51
N LYS A 8 21.23 -10.23 11.26
CA LYS A 8 22.68 -10.05 11.19
C LYS A 8 23.25 -11.45 11.23
N GLY A 9 23.69 -11.96 10.06
CA GLY A 9 24.51 -13.15 9.96
C GLY A 9 25.62 -12.95 10.96
N GLY A 10 26.04 -14.01 11.67
CA GLY A 10 27.02 -13.88 12.71
C GLY A 10 28.24 -13.16 12.16
N ASP A 11 28.29 -11.86 12.31
CA ASP A 11 29.51 -11.08 12.15
C ASP A 11 30.53 -11.77 13.04
N MET A 12 31.50 -12.45 12.46
CA MET A 12 32.74 -12.68 13.20
C MET A 12 33.20 -11.30 13.60
N LYS A 13 32.96 -10.94 14.86
CA LYS A 13 33.23 -9.60 15.38
C LYS A 13 34.70 -9.31 15.09
N LYS A 14 34.96 -8.31 14.27
CA LYS A 14 36.34 -7.81 14.09
C LYS A 14 36.97 -7.71 15.44
N VAL A 15 38.16 -8.31 15.60
CA VAL A 15 38.94 -8.18 16.83
C VAL A 15 39.10 -6.69 17.08
N LYS A 16 38.61 -6.22 18.24
CA LYS A 16 38.65 -4.79 18.55
C LYS A 16 40.11 -4.30 18.51
N PRO A 17 40.42 -3.09 18.01
CA PRO A 17 41.80 -2.57 17.96
C PRO A 17 42.54 -2.68 19.29
N ILE A 18 41.85 -2.49 20.41
CA ILE A 18 42.36 -2.67 21.77
C ILE A 18 42.90 -4.10 22.01
N ALA A 19 42.24 -5.13 21.48
CA ALA A 19 42.71 -6.51 21.64
C ALA A 19 44.06 -6.74 20.93
N TRP A 20 44.30 -6.10 19.79
CA TRP A 20 45.61 -6.15 19.12
C TRP A 20 46.70 -5.45 19.92
N VAL A 21 46.38 -4.34 20.58
CA VAL A 21 47.33 -3.68 21.50
C VAL A 21 47.68 -4.60 22.67
N ILE A 22 46.69 -5.27 23.27
CA ILE A 22 46.93 -6.22 24.36
C ILE A 22 47.78 -7.43 23.88
N LEU A 23 47.49 -7.96 22.68
CA LEU A 23 48.23 -9.07 22.09
C LEU A 23 49.69 -8.69 21.70
N CYS A 24 49.98 -7.42 21.52
CA CYS A 24 51.33 -6.94 21.28
C CYS A 24 52.26 -7.14 22.51
N LEU A 25 51.73 -7.09 23.75
CA LEU A 25 52.52 -7.22 24.99
C LEU A 25 53.27 -8.56 25.11
N PRO A 26 52.63 -9.74 24.91
CA PRO A 26 53.33 -11.02 24.91
C PRO A 26 54.36 -11.13 23.78
N VAL A 27 54.12 -10.48 22.63
CA VAL A 27 55.09 -10.46 21.52
C VAL A 27 56.35 -9.68 21.90
N LEU A 28 56.16 -8.52 22.54
CA LEU A 28 57.30 -7.73 23.08
C LEU A 28 58.05 -8.49 24.17
N TYR A 29 57.34 -9.16 25.06
CA TYR A 29 57.93 -10.02 26.08
C TYR A 29 58.80 -11.12 25.46
N ALA A 30 58.25 -11.83 24.47
CA ALA A 30 59.01 -12.85 23.73
C ALA A 30 60.23 -12.30 22.99
N ALA A 31 60.13 -11.10 22.43
CA ALA A 31 61.25 -10.43 21.77
C ALA A 31 62.41 -10.11 22.74
N ILE A 32 62.07 -9.62 23.94
CA ILE A 32 63.07 -9.35 25.00
C ILE A 32 63.71 -10.65 25.49
N ALA A 33 62.90 -11.70 25.68
CA ALA A 33 63.35 -13.02 26.06
C ALA A 33 64.31 -13.66 25.02
N ALA A 34 64.00 -13.47 23.74
CA ALA A 34 64.83 -13.93 22.64
C ALA A 34 66.21 -13.21 22.62
N ALA A 35 66.16 -11.91 22.84
CA ALA A 35 67.42 -11.11 22.95
C ALA A 35 68.27 -11.49 24.15
N ALA A 36 67.66 -11.79 25.31
CA ALA A 36 68.34 -12.24 26.52
C ALA A 36 68.93 -13.67 26.38
N ALA A 37 68.28 -14.51 25.56
CA ALA A 37 68.74 -15.88 25.30
C ALA A 37 69.91 -15.95 24.25
N TYR A 38 70.04 -14.90 23.42
CA TYR A 38 71.02 -14.90 22.32
C TYR A 38 72.45 -14.68 22.82
N LYS A 39 73.37 -15.60 22.39
CA LYS A 39 74.78 -15.45 22.54
C LYS A 39 75.45 -15.69 21.19
N GLN A 40 76.52 -14.90 20.87
CA GLN A 40 77.34 -15.09 19.69
C GLN A 40 77.96 -16.50 19.74
N ASP A 41 77.85 -17.30 18.68
CA ASP A 41 78.30 -18.71 18.57
C ASP A 41 77.38 -19.80 19.17
N THR A 42 76.10 -19.58 19.40
CA THR A 42 75.19 -20.63 19.84
C THR A 42 74.44 -21.30 18.65
N ASN A 43 74.41 -22.64 18.68
CA ASN A 43 73.58 -23.41 17.73
C ASN A 43 72.09 -23.13 17.95
N LEU A 44 71.31 -23.27 16.89
CA LEU A 44 69.85 -23.00 16.91
C LEU A 44 69.12 -23.78 18.02
N PHE A 45 69.54 -25.00 18.31
CA PHE A 45 68.98 -25.86 19.35
C PHE A 45 69.21 -25.33 20.77
N ASP A 46 70.44 -24.88 21.03
CA ASP A 46 70.81 -24.26 22.30
C ASP A 46 70.10 -22.92 22.51
N LEU A 47 69.86 -22.15 21.44
CA LEU A 47 69.13 -20.90 21.47
C LEU A 47 67.66 -21.17 21.86
N MET A 48 66.99 -22.18 21.25
CA MET A 48 65.59 -22.55 21.59
C MET A 48 65.48 -23.01 23.04
N THR A 49 66.44 -23.79 23.54
CA THR A 49 66.46 -24.28 24.93
C THR A 49 66.59 -23.13 25.90
N ARG A 50 67.52 -22.20 25.66
CA ARG A 50 67.72 -20.99 26.46
C ARG A 50 66.54 -20.06 26.41
N PHE A 51 65.96 -19.85 25.23
CA PHE A 51 64.76 -19.03 25.04
C PHE A 51 63.56 -19.59 25.87
N SER A 52 63.35 -20.91 25.81
CA SER A 52 62.33 -21.59 26.61
C SER A 52 62.57 -21.43 28.12
N HIS A 53 63.87 -21.47 28.55
CA HIS A 53 64.23 -21.29 29.96
C HIS A 53 64.01 -19.84 30.42
N VAL A 54 64.40 -18.83 29.63
CA VAL A 54 64.21 -17.40 29.92
C VAL A 54 62.71 -17.05 29.97
N LEU A 55 61.91 -17.60 29.05
CA LEU A 55 60.43 -17.42 29.05
C LEU A 55 59.76 -17.89 30.37
N LYS A 56 60.29 -18.98 30.96
CA LYS A 56 59.74 -19.56 32.21
C LYS A 56 60.24 -18.83 33.46
N HIS A 57 61.36 -18.13 33.36
CA HIS A 57 61.98 -17.44 34.50
C HIS A 57 62.15 -15.93 34.21
N PRO A 58 61.11 -15.10 34.45
CA PRO A 58 61.13 -13.66 34.15
C PRO A 58 62.28 -12.87 34.79
N THR A 59 62.84 -13.38 35.87
CA THR A 59 64.01 -12.79 36.58
C THR A 59 65.28 -12.81 35.76
N LEU A 60 65.37 -13.62 34.70
CA LEU A 60 66.53 -13.71 33.81
C LEU A 60 66.46 -12.72 32.63
N LEU A 61 65.38 -11.96 32.53
CA LEU A 61 65.27 -10.90 31.53
C LEU A 61 66.25 -9.77 31.82
N HIS A 62 67.11 -9.48 30.86
CA HIS A 62 67.99 -8.35 30.93
C HIS A 62 68.12 -7.69 29.57
N TRP A 63 68.42 -6.42 29.56
CA TRP A 63 68.58 -5.66 28.32
C TRP A 63 70.00 -5.94 27.73
N THR A 64 70.04 -6.36 26.47
CA THR A 64 71.22 -6.66 25.71
C THR A 64 71.34 -5.71 24.51
N GLY A 65 72.56 -5.62 23.91
CA GLY A 65 72.71 -4.82 22.69
C GLY A 65 71.86 -5.26 21.50
N TYR A 66 71.36 -6.49 21.52
CA TYR A 66 70.45 -7.05 20.47
C TYR A 66 68.97 -6.84 20.75
N THR A 67 68.61 -6.38 21.95
CA THR A 67 67.18 -6.19 22.34
C THR A 67 66.45 -5.26 21.39
N PRO A 68 67.01 -4.09 20.97
CA PRO A 68 66.29 -3.22 20.03
C PRO A 68 66.00 -3.90 18.69
N GLN A 69 66.91 -4.68 18.16
CA GLN A 69 66.81 -5.38 16.89
C GLN A 69 65.71 -6.48 16.95
N CYS A 70 65.70 -7.25 18.05
CA CYS A 70 64.68 -8.27 18.29
C CYS A 70 63.28 -7.66 18.44
N ILE A 71 63.13 -6.52 19.11
CA ILE A 71 61.87 -5.81 19.25
C ILE A 71 61.39 -5.30 17.87
N ILE A 72 62.25 -4.67 17.09
CA ILE A 72 61.91 -4.17 15.74
C ILE A 72 61.48 -5.33 14.85
N GLY A 73 62.24 -6.44 14.85
CA GLY A 73 61.88 -7.64 14.07
C GLY A 73 60.55 -8.25 14.50
N ALA A 74 60.30 -8.37 15.80
CA ALA A 74 59.05 -8.91 16.33
C ALA A 74 57.84 -8.00 16.00
N LEU A 75 57.99 -6.67 16.11
CA LEU A 75 56.95 -5.72 15.73
C LEU A 75 56.67 -5.73 14.22
N ALA A 76 57.74 -5.88 13.39
CA ALA A 76 57.54 -6.03 11.95
C ALA A 76 56.78 -7.30 11.60
N CYS A 77 57.12 -8.44 12.20
CA CYS A 77 56.40 -9.70 12.03
C CYS A 77 54.96 -9.59 12.54
N TYR A 78 54.77 -8.96 13.70
CA TYR A 78 53.44 -8.72 14.27
C TYR A 78 52.58 -7.83 13.36
N GLY A 79 53.12 -6.72 12.87
CA GLY A 79 52.47 -5.83 11.92
C GLY A 79 52.09 -6.54 10.62
N LEU A 80 53.00 -7.38 10.10
CA LEU A 80 52.69 -8.22 8.93
C LEU A 80 51.55 -9.19 9.21
N ALA A 81 51.54 -9.87 10.35
CA ALA A 81 50.48 -10.79 10.76
C ALA A 81 49.13 -10.07 10.90
N VAL A 82 49.10 -8.87 11.51
CA VAL A 82 47.89 -8.04 11.60
C VAL A 82 47.43 -7.58 10.22
N THR A 83 48.34 -7.19 9.34
CA THR A 83 48.04 -6.78 7.97
C THR A 83 47.45 -7.95 7.17
N LEU A 84 48.05 -9.14 7.27
CA LEU A 84 47.55 -10.35 6.63
C LEU A 84 46.16 -10.75 7.16
N TYR A 85 45.93 -10.60 8.46
CA TYR A 85 44.61 -10.83 9.06
C TYR A 85 43.54 -9.88 8.49
N TYR A 86 43.84 -8.58 8.37
CA TYR A 86 42.90 -7.61 7.79
C TYR A 86 42.80 -7.72 6.28
N SER A 87 43.85 -8.08 5.57
CA SER A 87 43.85 -8.31 4.12
C SER A 87 43.07 -9.56 3.72
N GLY A 88 43.10 -10.61 4.55
CA GLY A 88 42.31 -11.82 4.35
C GLY A 88 40.86 -11.70 4.80
N TYR A 89 40.46 -10.55 5.37
CA TYR A 89 39.11 -10.32 5.83
C TYR A 89 38.20 -9.91 4.67
N GLU A 90 37.74 -10.90 3.93
CA GLU A 90 36.68 -10.70 2.93
C GLU A 90 35.32 -10.58 3.63
N ASN A 91 34.47 -9.71 3.08
CA ASN A 91 33.10 -9.52 3.56
C ASN A 91 32.24 -10.70 3.07
N ARG A 92 32.51 -11.91 3.58
CA ARG A 92 31.82 -13.14 3.19
C ARG A 92 30.52 -13.25 3.96
N ARG A 93 29.42 -13.55 3.24
CA ARG A 93 28.13 -13.94 3.81
C ARG A 93 27.87 -15.41 3.45
N PRO A 94 28.46 -16.38 4.18
CA PRO A 94 28.36 -17.79 3.82
C PRO A 94 26.89 -18.25 3.82
N GLY A 95 26.45 -18.79 2.69
CA GLY A 95 25.08 -19.21 2.46
C GLY A 95 24.10 -18.10 2.07
N GLU A 96 24.58 -16.89 1.81
CA GLU A 96 23.77 -15.74 1.37
C GLU A 96 24.44 -14.99 0.20
N GLU A 97 25.43 -15.60 -0.47
CA GLU A 97 26.25 -14.95 -1.50
C GLU A 97 25.44 -14.49 -2.72
N TYR A 98 24.40 -15.24 -3.09
CA TYR A 98 23.56 -14.99 -4.25
C TYR A 98 22.13 -14.57 -3.88
N GLY A 99 21.76 -14.69 -2.59
CA GLY A 99 20.46 -14.29 -2.08
C GLY A 99 20.22 -14.76 -0.66
N SER A 100 19.51 -13.95 0.11
CA SER A 100 19.24 -14.19 1.54
C SER A 100 17.77 -14.48 1.84
N ALA A 101 16.93 -14.69 0.80
CA ALA A 101 15.51 -14.97 0.97
C ALA A 101 15.31 -16.30 1.71
N LYS A 102 14.37 -16.30 2.66
CA LYS A 102 14.03 -17.48 3.48
C LYS A 102 12.56 -17.45 3.86
N TRP A 103 11.93 -18.60 4.00
CA TRP A 103 10.57 -18.70 4.50
C TRP A 103 10.46 -18.21 5.94
N GLY A 104 9.45 -17.36 6.18
CA GLY A 104 9.13 -16.88 7.52
C GLY A 104 8.39 -17.93 8.36
N SER A 105 8.63 -17.93 9.67
CA SER A 105 7.86 -18.76 10.60
C SER A 105 6.55 -18.06 10.99
N VAL A 106 5.41 -18.77 10.88
CA VAL A 106 4.08 -18.29 11.30
C VAL A 106 4.10 -17.78 12.76
N ARG A 107 4.77 -18.55 13.66
CA ARG A 107 4.89 -18.17 15.06
C ARG A 107 5.66 -16.84 15.24
N ALA A 108 6.74 -16.65 14.49
CA ALA A 108 7.54 -15.43 14.56
C ALA A 108 6.78 -14.22 13.98
N LEU A 109 6.00 -14.42 12.90
CA LEU A 109 5.15 -13.39 12.30
C LEU A 109 4.07 -12.93 13.26
N ASN A 110 3.29 -13.87 13.83
CA ASN A 110 2.25 -13.52 14.78
C ASN A 110 2.82 -12.88 16.05
N LYS A 111 3.96 -13.35 16.58
CA LYS A 111 4.63 -12.71 17.72
C LYS A 111 5.01 -11.25 17.43
N LYS A 112 5.39 -10.96 16.18
CA LYS A 112 5.83 -9.61 15.78
C LYS A 112 4.66 -8.69 15.46
N TYR A 113 3.64 -9.19 14.77
CA TYR A 113 2.63 -8.35 14.13
C TYR A 113 1.23 -8.50 14.75
N ALA A 114 0.86 -9.64 15.33
CA ALA A 114 -0.46 -9.81 15.92
C ALA A 114 -0.60 -9.08 17.27
N ASP A 115 -1.81 -8.60 17.54
CA ASP A 115 -2.17 -8.07 18.85
C ASP A 115 -2.59 -9.23 19.78
N PRO A 116 -1.91 -9.41 20.92
CA PRO A 116 -2.28 -10.44 21.90
C PRO A 116 -3.65 -10.21 22.55
N LYS A 117 -4.21 -9.00 22.47
CA LYS A 117 -5.57 -8.68 22.95
C LYS A 117 -6.66 -9.09 21.95
N GLY A 118 -6.30 -9.70 20.83
CA GLY A 118 -7.24 -10.22 19.84
C GLY A 118 -7.79 -9.20 18.83
N LYS A 119 -7.40 -7.92 18.90
CA LYS A 119 -7.82 -6.90 17.91
C LYS A 119 -6.97 -7.02 16.65
N ASN A 120 -7.31 -7.97 15.80
CA ASN A 120 -6.52 -8.32 14.62
C ASN A 120 -7.33 -8.30 13.34
N ALA A 121 -6.67 -7.92 12.24
CA ALA A 121 -7.11 -8.24 10.88
C ALA A 121 -6.63 -9.66 10.54
N ILE A 122 -7.54 -10.52 10.16
CA ILE A 122 -7.27 -11.89 9.74
C ILE A 122 -6.70 -11.86 8.33
N LEU A 123 -5.52 -12.45 8.12
CA LEU A 123 -4.91 -12.61 6.80
C LEU A 123 -5.13 -14.00 6.24
N THR A 124 -4.87 -15.01 7.07
CA THR A 124 -5.09 -16.43 6.75
C THR A 124 -5.58 -17.16 7.99
N LYS A 125 -5.90 -18.43 7.88
CA LYS A 125 -6.28 -19.28 9.02
C LYS A 125 -5.28 -19.24 10.18
N ARG A 126 -4.01 -18.93 9.92
CA ARG A 126 -2.91 -19.00 10.91
C ARG A 126 -2.19 -17.67 11.14
N ILE A 127 -2.38 -16.68 10.28
CA ILE A 127 -1.64 -15.41 10.33
C ILE A 127 -2.63 -14.26 10.47
N SER A 128 -2.34 -13.36 11.40
CA SER A 128 -3.10 -12.14 11.61
C SER A 128 -2.17 -10.95 11.88
N ILE A 129 -2.67 -9.73 11.68
CA ILE A 129 -1.97 -8.48 11.96
C ILE A 129 -2.82 -7.61 12.87
N GLY A 130 -2.23 -7.04 13.91
CA GLY A 130 -2.93 -6.15 14.85
C GLY A 130 -3.47 -4.90 14.15
N LEU A 131 -4.62 -4.42 14.59
CA LEU A 131 -5.25 -3.21 14.04
C LEU A 131 -4.49 -1.91 14.43
N ASP A 132 -3.59 -1.95 15.40
CA ASP A 132 -2.76 -0.80 15.76
C ASP A 132 -1.47 -0.77 14.94
N GLY A 133 -1.50 -0.05 13.80
CA GLY A 133 -0.37 0.12 12.91
C GLY A 133 0.85 0.81 13.53
N TYR A 134 0.69 1.58 14.61
CA TYR A 134 1.82 2.21 15.31
C TYR A 134 2.65 1.19 16.09
N ARG A 135 2.00 0.18 16.66
CA ARG A 135 2.68 -0.86 17.46
C ARG A 135 3.67 -1.67 16.63
N HIS A 136 3.31 -2.05 15.41
CA HIS A 136 4.14 -2.89 14.54
C HIS A 136 4.74 -2.14 13.36
N GLN A 137 4.51 -0.82 13.27
CA GLN A 137 5.04 0.09 12.26
C GLN A 137 4.73 -0.34 10.81
N ARG A 138 3.55 -0.96 10.61
CA ARG A 138 3.01 -1.33 9.30
C ARG A 138 1.66 -0.65 9.11
N ASN A 139 1.33 -0.32 7.87
CA ASN A 139 -0.04 0.05 7.54
C ASN A 139 -0.94 -1.18 7.48
N LEU A 140 -2.24 -0.95 7.44
CA LEU A 140 -3.25 -1.99 7.30
C LEU A 140 -3.77 -2.09 5.86
N ASN A 141 -3.04 -1.49 4.91
CA ASN A 141 -3.35 -1.67 3.50
C ASN A 141 -2.86 -3.06 3.07
N ILE A 142 -3.78 -3.83 2.56
CA ILE A 142 -3.55 -5.22 2.19
C ILE A 142 -3.91 -5.38 0.72
N LEU A 143 -2.97 -5.82 -0.08
CA LEU A 143 -3.23 -6.24 -1.46
C LEU A 143 -3.47 -7.75 -1.48
N VAL A 144 -4.66 -8.15 -1.88
CA VAL A 144 -5.05 -9.56 -2.05
C VAL A 144 -5.13 -9.88 -3.53
N VAL A 145 -4.31 -10.81 -3.97
CA VAL A 145 -4.26 -11.25 -5.37
C VAL A 145 -4.63 -12.73 -5.44
N GLY A 146 -5.56 -13.06 -6.31
CA GLY A 146 -5.96 -14.46 -6.53
C GLY A 146 -6.93 -14.61 -7.68
N GLY A 147 -6.78 -15.65 -8.45
CA GLY A 147 -7.63 -15.94 -9.61
C GLY A 147 -9.12 -16.10 -9.25
N SER A 148 -9.95 -16.28 -10.25
CA SER A 148 -11.38 -16.60 -10.02
C SER A 148 -11.47 -17.93 -9.27
N GLY A 149 -12.34 -18.00 -8.26
CA GLY A 149 -12.50 -19.20 -7.44
C GLY A 149 -11.42 -19.47 -6.39
N SER A 150 -10.37 -18.61 -6.26
CA SER A 150 -9.32 -18.76 -5.24
C SER A 150 -9.79 -18.51 -3.80
N GLY A 151 -11.06 -18.20 -3.59
CA GLY A 151 -11.62 -18.01 -2.26
C GLY A 151 -11.37 -16.64 -1.63
N LYS A 152 -11.00 -15.60 -2.39
CA LYS A 152 -10.78 -14.23 -1.88
C LYS A 152 -11.89 -13.75 -0.95
N THR A 153 -13.12 -13.79 -1.41
CA THR A 153 -14.28 -13.38 -0.62
C THR A 153 -14.51 -14.32 0.58
N ARG A 154 -14.39 -15.64 0.36
CA ARG A 154 -14.67 -16.66 1.38
C ARG A 154 -13.62 -16.72 2.50
N TYR A 155 -12.33 -16.65 2.16
CA TYR A 155 -11.24 -16.89 3.12
C TYR A 155 -10.61 -15.61 3.66
N PHE A 156 -10.82 -14.46 2.99
CA PHE A 156 -10.28 -13.18 3.43
C PHE A 156 -11.37 -12.17 3.81
N CYS A 157 -12.30 -11.82 2.88
CA CYS A 157 -13.26 -10.75 3.13
C CYS A 157 -14.24 -11.12 4.25
N LYS A 158 -14.95 -12.25 4.12
CA LYS A 158 -15.96 -12.67 5.11
C LYS A 158 -15.37 -12.86 6.51
N PRO A 159 -14.27 -13.62 6.73
CA PRO A 159 -13.66 -13.74 8.05
C PRO A 159 -13.18 -12.39 8.60
N GLY A 160 -12.68 -11.50 7.73
CA GLY A 160 -12.28 -10.15 8.10
C GLY A 160 -13.44 -9.32 8.66
N ILE A 161 -14.62 -9.37 8.03
CA ILE A 161 -15.85 -8.70 8.49
C ILE A 161 -16.40 -9.38 9.76
N MET A 162 -16.45 -10.71 9.78
CA MET A 162 -16.94 -11.49 10.92
C MET A 162 -16.12 -11.31 12.20
N SER A 163 -14.89 -10.80 12.11
CA SER A 163 -14.10 -10.46 13.30
C SER A 163 -14.71 -9.33 14.14
N ALA A 164 -15.61 -8.52 13.58
CA ALA A 164 -16.42 -7.49 14.26
C ALA A 164 -15.65 -6.59 15.23
N ASN A 165 -14.42 -6.22 14.89
CA ASN A 165 -13.48 -5.54 15.78
C ASN A 165 -13.13 -4.09 15.37
N CYS A 166 -13.68 -3.62 14.26
CA CYS A 166 -13.48 -2.26 13.72
C CYS A 166 -14.73 -1.86 12.92
N SER A 167 -14.77 -0.65 12.37
CA SER A 167 -15.80 -0.26 11.41
C SER A 167 -15.45 -0.72 10.00
N TYR A 168 -16.45 -0.90 9.17
CA TYR A 168 -16.29 -1.44 7.82
C TYR A 168 -16.95 -0.56 6.77
N LEU A 169 -16.24 -0.33 5.67
CA LEU A 169 -16.80 0.13 4.40
C LEU A 169 -16.50 -0.96 3.36
N VAL A 170 -17.53 -1.58 2.82
CA VAL A 170 -17.40 -2.80 2.02
C VAL A 170 -17.97 -2.59 0.64
N ILE A 171 -17.15 -2.76 -0.40
CA ILE A 171 -17.64 -2.91 -1.76
C ILE A 171 -17.99 -4.39 -1.96
N ASP A 172 -19.26 -4.68 -2.14
CA ASP A 172 -19.83 -6.03 -2.14
C ASP A 172 -20.48 -6.38 -3.48
N PRO A 173 -19.74 -6.95 -4.42
CA PRO A 173 -20.34 -7.45 -5.65
C PRO A 173 -21.41 -8.49 -5.33
N LYS A 174 -22.63 -8.28 -5.84
CA LYS A 174 -23.80 -9.16 -5.63
C LYS A 174 -24.40 -9.18 -4.22
N GLY A 175 -23.91 -8.40 -3.25
CA GLY A 175 -24.41 -8.42 -1.87
C GLY A 175 -24.14 -9.72 -1.11
N GLU A 176 -23.12 -10.49 -1.50
CA GLU A 176 -22.80 -11.78 -0.88
C GLU A 176 -22.23 -11.63 0.52
N MET A 177 -21.43 -10.60 0.74
CA MET A 177 -20.83 -10.33 2.05
C MET A 177 -21.89 -9.87 3.04
N LEU A 178 -22.76 -8.94 2.65
CA LEU A 178 -23.87 -8.50 3.50
C LEU A 178 -24.77 -9.68 3.91
N ARG A 179 -25.22 -10.49 2.95
CA ARG A 179 -26.09 -11.64 3.25
C ARG A 179 -25.45 -12.65 4.20
N SER A 180 -24.15 -12.82 4.14
CA SER A 180 -23.45 -13.81 4.98
C SER A 180 -22.97 -13.28 6.32
N THR A 181 -22.76 -11.98 6.48
CA THR A 181 -22.18 -11.39 7.70
C THR A 181 -23.09 -10.39 8.41
N GLY A 182 -24.12 -9.85 7.74
CA GLY A 182 -24.99 -8.80 8.27
C GLY A 182 -25.64 -9.18 9.60
N ARG A 183 -26.25 -10.37 9.70
CA ARG A 183 -26.86 -10.84 10.95
C ARG A 183 -25.89 -10.92 12.14
N LEU A 184 -24.63 -11.32 11.88
CA LEU A 184 -23.60 -11.33 12.91
C LEU A 184 -23.28 -9.91 13.37
N LEU A 185 -23.12 -8.97 12.42
CA LEU A 185 -22.85 -7.58 12.75
C LEU A 185 -24.02 -6.93 13.53
N GLU A 186 -25.28 -7.25 13.20
CA GLU A 186 -26.44 -6.81 14.00
C GLU A 186 -26.37 -7.33 15.44
N GLN A 187 -26.03 -8.61 15.64
CA GLN A 187 -25.83 -9.20 16.96
C GLN A 187 -24.71 -8.51 17.74
N GLU A 188 -23.65 -8.09 17.05
CA GLU A 188 -22.52 -7.31 17.60
C GLU A 188 -22.83 -5.81 17.72
N LYS A 189 -24.12 -5.41 17.51
CA LYS A 189 -24.66 -4.04 17.65
C LYS A 189 -24.03 -3.02 16.69
N TYR A 190 -23.73 -3.46 15.48
CA TYR A 190 -23.35 -2.54 14.41
C TYR A 190 -24.57 -1.79 13.89
N ASP A 191 -24.38 -0.51 13.61
CA ASP A 191 -25.28 0.26 12.76
C ASP A 191 -24.89 -0.05 11.31
N ILE A 192 -25.78 -0.76 10.59
CA ILE A 192 -25.52 -1.20 9.23
C ILE A 192 -26.28 -0.30 8.26
N LYS A 193 -25.56 0.20 7.27
CA LYS A 193 -26.12 0.96 6.14
C LYS A 193 -25.77 0.29 4.82
N VAL A 194 -26.70 0.35 3.89
CA VAL A 194 -26.60 -0.36 2.61
C VAL A 194 -26.85 0.61 1.47
N PHE A 195 -25.86 0.82 0.62
CA PHE A 195 -25.97 1.54 -0.64
C PHE A 195 -26.07 0.50 -1.77
N ASP A 196 -27.30 0.24 -2.25
CA ASP A 196 -27.58 -0.85 -3.19
C ASP A 196 -27.88 -0.33 -4.60
N LEU A 197 -26.92 -0.52 -5.53
CA LEU A 197 -27.09 -0.17 -6.94
C LEU A 197 -27.82 -1.26 -7.75
N ILE A 198 -28.02 -2.45 -7.18
CA ILE A 198 -28.79 -3.53 -7.82
C ILE A 198 -30.28 -3.34 -7.56
N HIS A 199 -30.64 -2.98 -6.32
CA HIS A 199 -32.01 -2.75 -5.88
C HIS A 199 -32.11 -1.37 -5.21
N PRO A 200 -32.07 -0.26 -5.99
CA PRO A 200 -32.02 1.09 -5.43
C PRO A 200 -33.19 1.43 -4.50
N GLN A 201 -34.33 0.80 -4.70
CA GLN A 201 -35.53 0.97 -3.85
C GLN A 201 -35.37 0.41 -2.42
N GLN A 202 -34.37 -0.45 -2.19
CA GLN A 202 -34.05 -1.04 -0.89
C GLN A 202 -32.81 -0.41 -0.27
N SER A 203 -32.21 0.58 -0.95
CA SER A 203 -31.02 1.27 -0.51
C SER A 203 -31.34 2.27 0.60
N ASP A 204 -30.44 2.39 1.57
CA ASP A 204 -30.39 3.59 2.41
C ASP A 204 -29.99 4.81 1.57
N GLY A 205 -30.43 5.99 1.99
CA GLY A 205 -30.20 7.25 1.29
C GLY A 205 -28.73 7.72 1.35
N TYR A 206 -28.24 8.22 0.23
CA TYR A 206 -26.95 8.92 0.14
C TYR A 206 -27.13 10.22 -0.64
N ASN A 207 -27.13 11.36 0.05
CA ASN A 207 -27.20 12.66 -0.60
C ASN A 207 -25.84 13.36 -0.55
N PRO A 208 -25.11 13.49 -1.69
CA PRO A 208 -23.81 14.14 -1.75
C PRO A 208 -23.80 15.60 -1.28
N PHE A 209 -24.92 16.33 -1.40
CA PHE A 209 -25.02 17.72 -0.92
C PHE A 209 -24.79 17.84 0.59
N THR A 210 -25.14 16.83 1.36
CA THR A 210 -24.97 16.80 2.82
C THR A 210 -23.51 16.90 3.25
N TYR A 211 -22.56 16.47 2.40
CA TYR A 211 -21.13 16.40 2.70
C TYR A 211 -20.32 17.58 2.13
N ILE A 212 -20.97 18.53 1.49
CA ILE A 212 -20.34 19.76 1.00
C ILE A 212 -20.27 20.79 2.13
N ARG A 213 -19.08 21.33 2.37
CA ARG A 213 -18.83 22.35 3.39
C ARG A 213 -18.52 23.72 2.81
N ASP A 214 -17.84 23.70 1.68
CA ASP A 214 -17.33 24.90 1.01
C ASP A 214 -17.35 24.70 -0.52
N GLU A 215 -17.12 25.78 -1.23
CA GLU A 215 -17.13 25.79 -2.70
C GLU A 215 -16.07 24.85 -3.31
N PRO A 216 -14.84 24.72 -2.77
CA PRO A 216 -13.87 23.74 -3.24
C PRO A 216 -14.36 22.29 -3.17
N ASP A 217 -15.22 21.91 -2.22
CA ASP A 217 -15.75 20.56 -2.13
C ASP A 217 -16.72 20.26 -3.29
N VAL A 218 -17.49 21.28 -3.75
CA VAL A 218 -18.33 21.16 -4.96
C VAL A 218 -17.48 20.88 -6.19
N LEU A 219 -16.42 21.66 -6.40
CA LEU A 219 -15.50 21.47 -7.54
C LEU A 219 -14.87 20.07 -7.55
N LYS A 220 -14.45 19.57 -6.39
CA LYS A 220 -13.90 18.22 -6.27
C LYS A 220 -14.94 17.15 -6.60
N LEU A 221 -16.18 17.30 -6.15
CA LEU A 221 -17.25 16.35 -6.41
C LEU A 221 -17.60 16.32 -7.90
N MET A 222 -17.73 17.49 -8.55
CA MET A 222 -18.01 17.58 -9.98
C MET A 222 -16.85 17.07 -10.85
N ASP A 223 -15.61 17.38 -10.48
CA ASP A 223 -14.42 16.86 -11.16
C ASP A 223 -14.36 15.31 -11.06
N ASN A 224 -14.64 14.75 -9.89
CA ASN A 224 -14.73 13.30 -9.70
C ASN A 224 -15.84 12.67 -10.55
N LEU A 225 -17.01 13.29 -10.58
CA LEU A 225 -18.14 12.85 -11.39
C LEU A 225 -17.78 12.83 -12.88
N VAL A 226 -17.26 13.94 -13.41
CA VAL A 226 -16.90 14.09 -14.81
C VAL A 226 -15.84 13.08 -15.21
N LYS A 227 -14.75 12.95 -14.45
CA LYS A 227 -13.66 12.01 -14.74
C LYS A 227 -14.12 10.55 -14.77
N ASN A 228 -14.96 10.15 -13.83
CA ASN A 228 -15.40 8.75 -13.70
C ASN A 228 -16.54 8.38 -14.66
N THR A 229 -17.13 9.35 -15.33
CA THR A 229 -18.18 9.14 -16.35
C THR A 229 -17.69 9.41 -17.78
N THR A 230 -16.46 9.94 -17.94
CA THR A 230 -15.85 10.15 -19.27
C THR A 230 -15.20 8.86 -19.77
N PRO A 231 -15.56 8.34 -20.96
CA PRO A 231 -14.94 7.13 -21.50
C PRO A 231 -13.44 7.28 -21.71
N PRO A 232 -12.62 6.26 -21.36
CA PRO A 232 -11.15 6.33 -21.48
C PRO A 232 -10.61 6.47 -22.91
N LYS A 233 -11.42 6.18 -23.92
CA LYS A 233 -11.07 6.28 -25.35
C LYS A 233 -12.19 7.01 -26.07
N GLY A 234 -11.95 8.24 -26.48
CA GLY A 234 -12.89 9.03 -27.29
C GLY A 234 -13.22 10.42 -26.74
N ALA A 235 -12.67 10.78 -25.59
CA ALA A 235 -12.71 12.17 -25.15
C ALA A 235 -12.08 13.05 -26.22
N SER A 236 -12.74 14.11 -26.63
CA SER A 236 -12.11 15.17 -27.38
C SER A 236 -10.86 15.57 -26.57
N ASN A 237 -9.69 15.66 -27.20
CA ASN A 237 -8.47 16.09 -26.54
C ASN A 237 -8.53 17.56 -26.06
N ASP A 238 -9.69 18.18 -26.12
CA ASP A 238 -9.91 19.57 -25.71
C ASP A 238 -10.51 19.61 -24.30
N PRO A 239 -9.72 20.00 -23.30
CA PRO A 239 -10.18 20.13 -21.91
C PRO A 239 -11.27 21.19 -21.71
N PHE A 240 -11.57 21.97 -22.73
CA PHE A 240 -12.57 23.04 -22.69
C PHE A 240 -13.96 22.49 -22.32
N TRP A 241 -14.37 21.39 -22.97
CA TRP A 241 -15.71 20.83 -22.77
C TRP A 241 -15.95 20.36 -21.35
N GLU A 242 -14.99 19.59 -20.80
CA GLU A 242 -15.07 19.09 -19.41
C GLU A 242 -15.06 20.24 -18.40
N LYS A 243 -14.20 21.26 -18.61
CA LYS A 243 -14.14 22.41 -17.71
C LYS A 243 -15.40 23.27 -17.75
N ALA A 244 -15.97 23.46 -18.94
CA ALA A 244 -17.20 24.23 -19.08
C ALA A 244 -18.42 23.51 -18.48
N GLU A 245 -18.47 22.17 -18.57
CA GLU A 245 -19.46 21.34 -17.93
C GLU A 245 -19.31 21.40 -16.40
N ILE A 246 -18.09 21.21 -15.87
CA ILE A 246 -17.81 21.34 -14.43
C ILE A 246 -18.22 22.72 -13.89
N ALA A 247 -17.97 23.78 -14.65
CA ALA A 247 -18.38 25.13 -14.25
C ALA A 247 -19.91 25.27 -14.18
N LEU A 248 -20.65 24.74 -15.17
CA LEU A 248 -22.11 24.73 -15.16
C LEU A 248 -22.65 23.94 -13.97
N ASP A 249 -22.25 22.67 -13.83
CA ASP A 249 -22.75 21.77 -12.78
C ASP A 249 -22.41 22.31 -11.38
N SER A 250 -21.22 22.89 -11.21
CA SER A 250 -20.81 23.55 -9.99
C SER A 250 -21.65 24.78 -9.68
N ALA A 251 -21.95 25.61 -10.70
CA ALA A 251 -22.82 26.79 -10.54
C ALA A 251 -24.21 26.39 -10.03
N LEU A 252 -24.80 25.34 -10.64
CA LEU A 252 -26.12 24.85 -10.23
C LEU A 252 -26.12 24.30 -8.81
N MET A 253 -25.10 23.49 -8.47
CA MET A 253 -24.99 22.93 -7.13
C MET A 253 -24.76 24.00 -6.08
N LEU A 254 -23.89 24.98 -6.33
CA LEU A 254 -23.65 26.12 -5.45
C LEU A 254 -24.89 27.00 -5.29
N TYR A 255 -25.69 27.20 -6.36
CA TYR A 255 -26.96 27.89 -6.29
C TYR A 255 -27.93 27.18 -5.35
N LEU A 256 -28.11 25.86 -5.51
CA LEU A 256 -28.99 25.07 -4.64
C LEU A 256 -28.52 25.10 -3.17
N LEU A 257 -27.23 25.02 -2.92
CA LEU A 257 -26.66 25.07 -1.57
C LEU A 257 -26.91 26.42 -0.86
N SER A 258 -26.93 27.53 -1.62
CA SER A 258 -27.11 28.86 -1.06
C SER A 258 -28.56 29.30 -0.99
N GLU A 259 -29.38 28.97 -1.98
CA GLU A 259 -30.72 29.56 -2.16
C GLU A 259 -31.86 28.58 -1.89
N ALA A 260 -31.64 27.27 -2.08
CA ALA A 260 -32.69 26.29 -1.96
C ALA A 260 -32.83 25.76 -0.52
N PRO A 261 -34.07 25.40 -0.08
CA PRO A 261 -34.29 24.69 1.16
C PRO A 261 -33.57 23.31 1.13
N LYS A 262 -33.32 22.75 2.31
CA LYS A 262 -32.56 21.48 2.45
C LYS A 262 -33.16 20.32 1.66
N GLU A 263 -34.46 20.28 1.55
CA GLU A 263 -35.23 19.23 0.84
C GLU A 263 -35.00 19.27 -0.68
N GLU A 264 -34.63 20.44 -1.21
CA GLU A 264 -34.35 20.65 -2.64
C GLU A 264 -32.84 20.59 -2.96
N GLN A 265 -31.97 20.45 -1.97
CA GLN A 265 -30.53 20.31 -2.14
C GLN A 265 -30.19 18.85 -2.52
N ASN A 266 -30.47 18.47 -3.77
CA ASN A 266 -30.26 17.12 -4.31
C ASN A 266 -30.06 17.13 -5.84
N PHE A 267 -29.68 16.00 -6.41
CA PHE A 267 -29.46 15.87 -7.84
C PHE A 267 -30.72 15.91 -8.69
N GLU A 268 -31.89 15.55 -8.14
CA GLU A 268 -33.15 15.67 -8.86
C GLU A 268 -33.47 17.13 -9.16
N MET A 269 -33.30 18.02 -8.18
CA MET A 269 -33.49 19.46 -8.36
C MET A 269 -32.42 20.05 -9.29
N LEU A 270 -31.18 19.57 -9.21
CA LEU A 270 -30.13 19.98 -10.15
C LEU A 270 -30.50 19.63 -11.59
N MET A 271 -31.04 18.43 -11.84
CA MET A 271 -31.56 18.04 -13.16
C MET A 271 -32.71 18.92 -13.61
N PHE A 272 -33.65 19.23 -12.71
CA PHE A 272 -34.75 20.15 -13.04
C PHE A 272 -34.23 21.53 -13.45
N MET A 273 -33.20 22.06 -12.78
CA MET A 273 -32.56 23.32 -13.19
C MET A 273 -31.91 23.22 -14.58
N LEU A 274 -31.27 22.09 -14.92
CA LEU A 274 -30.73 21.86 -16.27
C LEU A 274 -31.82 21.83 -17.33
N GLU A 275 -33.00 21.25 -17.04
CA GLU A 275 -34.16 21.28 -17.96
C GLU A 275 -34.69 22.70 -18.18
N CYS A 276 -34.55 23.58 -17.17
CA CYS A 276 -34.91 24.99 -17.28
C CYS A 276 -33.88 25.80 -18.07
N ALA A 277 -32.68 25.26 -18.30
CA ALA A 277 -31.61 25.90 -19.07
C ALA A 277 -31.84 25.72 -20.57
N ARG A 278 -32.55 26.60 -21.20
CA ARG A 278 -32.81 26.56 -22.65
C ARG A 278 -31.91 27.53 -23.38
N VAL A 279 -31.32 27.11 -24.50
CA VAL A 279 -30.54 27.96 -25.40
C VAL A 279 -31.23 28.03 -26.76
N MET A 280 -31.56 29.21 -27.21
CA MET A 280 -32.04 29.47 -28.58
C MET A 280 -30.87 29.87 -29.46
N GLU A 281 -30.61 29.10 -30.52
CA GLU A 281 -29.48 29.34 -31.42
C GLU A 281 -29.66 30.62 -32.30
N GLU A 282 -30.92 31.00 -32.51
CA GLU A 282 -31.29 32.13 -33.38
C GLU A 282 -31.47 33.45 -32.64
N ASP A 283 -31.53 33.39 -31.29
CA ASP A 283 -31.75 34.57 -30.44
C ASP A 283 -30.75 34.61 -29.29
N GLU A 284 -29.68 35.35 -29.50
CA GLU A 284 -28.62 35.53 -28.45
C GLU A 284 -29.09 36.33 -27.25
N GLN A 285 -30.22 37.04 -27.34
CA GLN A 285 -30.79 37.81 -26.21
C GLN A 285 -31.81 37.01 -25.42
N TYR A 286 -32.11 35.77 -25.84
CA TYR A 286 -33.03 34.91 -25.09
C TYR A 286 -32.51 34.61 -23.69
N GLN A 287 -33.32 34.90 -22.71
CA GLN A 287 -33.07 34.54 -21.29
C GLN A 287 -33.93 33.36 -20.90
N SER A 288 -33.29 32.26 -20.54
CA SER A 288 -33.96 31.10 -19.97
C SER A 288 -34.42 31.36 -18.53
N PRO A 289 -35.34 30.58 -17.97
CA PRO A 289 -35.71 30.67 -16.55
C PRO A 289 -34.47 30.55 -15.63
N LEU A 290 -33.48 29.75 -16.00
CA LEU A 290 -32.21 29.63 -15.28
C LEU A 290 -31.41 30.94 -15.30
N ASP A 291 -31.34 31.63 -16.45
CA ASP A 291 -30.66 32.93 -16.54
C ASP A 291 -31.25 33.95 -15.59
N LEU A 292 -32.59 33.99 -15.46
CA LEU A 292 -33.28 34.91 -14.56
C LEU A 292 -32.98 34.61 -13.09
N LEU A 293 -32.84 33.32 -12.71
CA LEU A 293 -32.45 32.95 -11.35
C LEU A 293 -31.03 33.44 -11.02
N PHE A 294 -30.08 33.22 -11.91
CA PHE A 294 -28.69 33.69 -11.71
C PHE A 294 -28.58 35.23 -11.78
N GLN A 295 -29.38 35.90 -12.61
CA GLN A 295 -29.44 37.35 -12.64
C GLN A 295 -29.96 37.91 -11.31
N ALA A 296 -31.02 37.34 -10.74
CA ALA A 296 -31.56 37.79 -9.45
C ALA A 296 -30.54 37.57 -8.32
N LEU A 297 -29.77 36.49 -8.35
CA LEU A 297 -28.67 36.25 -7.41
C LEU A 297 -27.55 37.28 -7.62
N GLU A 298 -27.17 37.57 -8.86
CA GLU A 298 -26.13 38.56 -9.19
C GLU A 298 -26.50 39.98 -8.74
N GLU A 299 -27.75 40.41 -8.90
CA GLU A 299 -28.23 41.70 -8.44
C GLU A 299 -28.11 41.86 -6.93
N ARG A 300 -28.30 40.77 -6.18
CA ARG A 300 -28.20 40.75 -4.72
C ARG A 300 -26.76 40.55 -4.25
N GLU A 301 -26.04 39.61 -4.87
CA GLU A 301 -24.68 39.23 -4.50
C GLU A 301 -23.76 39.12 -5.72
N PRO A 302 -23.24 40.24 -6.27
CA PRO A 302 -22.47 40.25 -7.53
C PRO A 302 -21.21 39.40 -7.52
N ASN A 303 -20.68 39.09 -6.34
CA ASN A 303 -19.44 38.31 -6.16
C ASN A 303 -19.69 36.87 -5.76
N HIS A 304 -20.94 36.38 -5.74
CA HIS A 304 -21.27 35.03 -5.37
C HIS A 304 -20.59 34.03 -6.33
N VAL A 305 -19.99 32.95 -5.77
CA VAL A 305 -19.19 31.99 -6.55
C VAL A 305 -20.05 31.29 -7.61
N ALA A 306 -21.30 30.92 -7.29
CA ALA A 306 -22.23 30.33 -8.26
C ALA A 306 -22.44 31.23 -9.49
N VAL A 307 -22.56 32.55 -9.31
CA VAL A 307 -22.69 33.51 -10.41
C VAL A 307 -21.43 33.55 -11.26
N ARG A 308 -20.26 33.50 -10.65
CA ARG A 308 -18.98 33.47 -11.38
C ARG A 308 -18.84 32.21 -12.23
N GLU A 309 -19.12 31.04 -11.67
CA GLU A 309 -19.09 29.77 -12.41
C GLU A 309 -20.13 29.75 -13.54
N TYR A 310 -21.34 30.26 -13.28
CA TYR A 310 -22.35 30.38 -14.33
C TYR A 310 -21.90 31.31 -15.48
N LYS A 311 -21.24 32.41 -15.17
CA LYS A 311 -20.66 33.31 -16.19
C LYS A 311 -19.58 32.62 -17.04
N VAL A 312 -18.79 31.73 -16.47
CA VAL A 312 -17.83 30.93 -17.25
C VAL A 312 -18.56 30.08 -18.29
N TYR A 313 -19.63 29.39 -17.91
CA TYR A 313 -20.46 28.66 -18.84
C TYR A 313 -21.09 29.58 -19.91
N LYS A 314 -21.62 30.74 -19.55
CA LYS A 314 -22.26 31.70 -20.45
C LYS A 314 -21.29 32.38 -21.43
N GLN A 315 -19.97 32.24 -21.26
CA GLN A 315 -18.99 32.67 -22.29
C GLN A 315 -19.05 31.77 -23.52
N ALA A 316 -19.59 30.56 -23.39
CA ALA A 316 -19.88 29.70 -24.54
C ALA A 316 -21.14 30.23 -25.25
N ALA A 317 -21.04 30.49 -26.58
CA ALA A 317 -22.14 31.04 -27.36
C ALA A 317 -22.90 29.94 -28.13
N GLY A 318 -24.21 30.14 -28.31
CA GLY A 318 -25.07 29.41 -29.22
C GLY A 318 -24.91 27.89 -29.17
N LYS A 319 -24.41 27.28 -30.26
CA LYS A 319 -24.24 25.83 -30.39
C LYS A 319 -23.33 25.19 -29.32
N THR A 320 -22.31 25.94 -28.87
CA THR A 320 -21.38 25.45 -27.86
C THR A 320 -22.08 25.33 -26.51
N ALA A 321 -22.82 26.34 -26.09
CA ALA A 321 -23.58 26.32 -24.83
C ALA A 321 -24.63 25.18 -24.84
N LYS A 322 -25.32 24.99 -25.96
CA LYS A 322 -26.28 23.89 -26.14
C LYS A 322 -25.60 22.51 -26.02
N SER A 323 -24.41 22.36 -26.62
CA SER A 323 -23.65 21.11 -26.51
C SER A 323 -23.22 20.80 -25.07
N ILE A 324 -22.80 21.83 -24.31
CA ILE A 324 -22.46 21.66 -22.88
C ILE A 324 -23.68 21.20 -22.09
N LEU A 325 -24.85 21.83 -22.29
CA LEU A 325 -26.10 21.42 -21.64
C LEU A 325 -26.48 19.98 -21.94
N VAL A 326 -26.37 19.57 -23.22
CA VAL A 326 -26.66 18.18 -23.61
C VAL A 326 -25.68 17.22 -22.94
N THR A 327 -24.38 17.55 -22.88
CA THR A 327 -23.38 16.70 -22.24
C THR A 327 -23.67 16.54 -20.74
N ALA A 328 -23.93 17.64 -20.02
CA ALA A 328 -24.29 17.63 -18.61
C ALA A 328 -25.58 16.80 -18.36
N SER A 329 -26.63 17.02 -19.17
CA SER A 329 -27.89 16.26 -19.04
C SER A 329 -27.70 14.75 -19.29
N VAL A 330 -26.88 14.36 -20.29
CA VAL A 330 -26.59 12.94 -20.56
C VAL A 330 -25.78 12.33 -19.41
N ARG A 331 -24.81 13.05 -18.88
CA ARG A 331 -23.99 12.58 -17.75
C ARG A 331 -24.79 12.36 -16.47
N LEU A 332 -25.71 13.26 -16.19
CA LEU A 332 -26.58 13.23 -15.02
C LEU A 332 -27.89 12.44 -15.25
N ALA A 333 -28.05 11.81 -16.42
CA ALA A 333 -29.27 11.09 -16.79
C ALA A 333 -29.68 9.97 -15.82
N ALA A 334 -28.72 9.42 -15.05
CA ALA A 334 -29.04 8.46 -13.99
C ALA A 334 -30.04 9.01 -12.96
N PHE A 335 -29.96 10.30 -12.66
CA PHE A 335 -30.82 10.96 -11.67
C PHE A 335 -32.23 11.29 -12.18
N ILE A 336 -32.52 11.04 -13.48
CA ILE A 336 -33.86 11.10 -14.04
C ILE A 336 -34.67 9.86 -13.62
N PHE A 337 -34.00 8.73 -13.38
CA PHE A 337 -34.70 7.51 -12.98
C PHE A 337 -35.17 7.63 -11.54
N PRO A 338 -36.53 7.49 -11.28
CA PRO A 338 -37.10 7.75 -9.96
C PRO A 338 -36.45 6.97 -8.83
N GLN A 339 -35.95 5.76 -9.11
CA GLN A 339 -35.33 4.89 -8.13
C GLN A 339 -33.95 5.41 -7.64
N TYR A 340 -33.16 6.00 -8.55
CA TYR A 340 -31.86 6.61 -8.17
C TYR A 340 -32.07 8.02 -7.61
N ALA A 341 -33.01 8.79 -8.15
CA ALA A 341 -33.40 10.07 -7.61
C ALA A 341 -33.80 9.94 -6.12
N ALA A 342 -34.74 9.02 -5.81
CA ALA A 342 -35.18 8.79 -4.44
C ALA A 342 -34.05 8.39 -3.48
N MET A 343 -33.11 7.53 -3.93
CA MET A 343 -31.97 7.10 -3.14
C MET A 343 -31.01 8.27 -2.82
N MET A 344 -30.99 9.32 -3.66
CA MET A 344 -30.07 10.46 -3.55
C MET A 344 -30.73 11.73 -2.96
N GLN A 345 -32.00 11.65 -2.52
CA GLN A 345 -32.72 12.78 -1.93
C GLN A 345 -32.34 13.03 -0.47
N THR A 346 -32.17 11.95 0.30
CA THR A 346 -31.88 12.01 1.74
C THR A 346 -30.55 11.36 2.06
N ASP A 347 -29.94 11.71 3.19
CA ASP A 347 -28.72 11.08 3.66
C ASP A 347 -28.93 10.28 4.93
N GLU A 348 -28.54 9.02 4.89
CA GLU A 348 -28.54 8.10 6.02
C GLU A 348 -27.16 7.50 6.30
N MET A 349 -26.17 7.81 5.44
CA MET A 349 -24.83 7.21 5.54
C MET A 349 -24.04 7.69 6.74
N ASP A 350 -24.09 9.00 7.09
CA ASP A 350 -23.37 9.60 8.23
C ASP A 350 -21.90 9.13 8.30
N PHE A 351 -21.12 9.44 7.26
CA PHE A 351 -19.74 8.96 7.11
C PHE A 351 -18.82 9.33 8.29
N ALA A 352 -19.06 10.48 8.90
CA ALA A 352 -18.25 10.95 10.03
C ALA A 352 -18.27 9.97 11.21
N SER A 353 -19.42 9.36 11.48
CA SER A 353 -19.58 8.43 12.61
C SER A 353 -18.95 7.05 12.39
N LEU A 354 -18.55 6.71 11.14
CA LEU A 354 -17.87 5.46 10.82
C LEU A 354 -16.54 5.30 11.58
N GLY A 355 -15.84 6.41 11.85
CA GLY A 355 -14.61 6.42 12.66
C GLY A 355 -14.82 6.60 14.16
N GLU A 356 -16.06 6.85 14.63
CA GLU A 356 -16.39 7.16 16.01
C GLU A 356 -17.03 5.99 16.76
N ARG A 357 -17.83 5.20 16.08
CA ARG A 357 -18.53 4.03 16.62
C ARG A 357 -18.48 2.87 15.64
N LYS A 358 -18.77 1.66 16.12
CA LYS A 358 -18.83 0.48 15.25
C LYS A 358 -19.98 0.58 14.26
N ARG A 359 -19.65 0.74 13.00
CA ARG A 359 -20.61 0.81 11.88
C ARG A 359 -20.12 -0.05 10.72
N ALA A 360 -21.04 -0.41 9.84
CA ALA A 360 -20.74 -1.10 8.60
C ALA A 360 -21.57 -0.50 7.46
N ILE A 361 -20.89 -0.01 6.43
CA ILE A 361 -21.52 0.47 5.21
C ILE A 361 -21.20 -0.54 4.10
N PHE A 362 -22.23 -1.08 3.46
CA PHE A 362 -22.10 -2.00 2.34
C PHE A 362 -22.54 -1.30 1.05
N CYS A 363 -21.62 -1.22 0.09
CA CYS A 363 -21.92 -0.73 -1.26
C CYS A 363 -22.13 -1.96 -2.17
N ILE A 364 -23.35 -2.29 -2.49
CA ILE A 364 -23.71 -3.42 -3.36
C ILE A 364 -23.66 -2.95 -4.80
N ILE A 365 -22.81 -3.59 -5.61
CA ILE A 365 -22.60 -3.23 -7.01
C ILE A 365 -22.96 -4.39 -7.95
N PRO A 366 -23.50 -4.10 -9.15
CA PRO A 366 -23.71 -5.11 -10.16
C PRO A 366 -22.37 -5.53 -10.78
N VAL A 367 -22.22 -6.84 -11.04
CA VAL A 367 -20.97 -7.39 -11.62
C VAL A 367 -20.90 -7.16 -13.13
N ASN A 368 -22.03 -7.18 -13.80
CA ASN A 368 -22.13 -7.16 -15.26
C ASN A 368 -22.36 -5.76 -15.85
N ASP A 369 -22.72 -4.80 -15.02
CA ASP A 369 -23.03 -3.43 -15.42
C ASP A 369 -22.31 -2.43 -14.51
N GLY A 370 -21.32 -1.76 -15.04
CA GLY A 370 -20.56 -0.73 -14.31
C GLY A 370 -21.06 0.70 -14.54
N SER A 371 -22.17 0.89 -15.25
CA SER A 371 -22.67 2.21 -15.67
C SER A 371 -22.91 3.17 -14.49
N MET A 372 -23.32 2.64 -13.33
CA MET A 372 -23.60 3.41 -12.12
C MET A 372 -22.46 3.34 -11.07
N ASN A 373 -21.35 2.67 -11.37
CA ASN A 373 -20.25 2.49 -10.39
C ASN A 373 -19.55 3.81 -10.02
N TYR A 374 -19.70 4.87 -10.83
CA TYR A 374 -19.21 6.20 -10.49
C TYR A 374 -19.87 6.77 -9.22
N LEU A 375 -21.11 6.39 -8.89
CA LEU A 375 -21.78 6.78 -7.65
C LEU A 375 -21.04 6.24 -6.42
N VAL A 376 -20.46 5.06 -6.53
CA VAL A 376 -19.59 4.50 -5.47
C VAL A 376 -18.29 5.28 -5.34
N SER A 377 -17.72 5.76 -6.46
CA SER A 377 -16.53 6.64 -6.41
C SER A 377 -16.82 7.96 -5.68
N MET A 378 -17.99 8.56 -5.96
CA MET A 378 -18.44 9.77 -5.24
C MET A 378 -18.57 9.48 -3.74
N LEU A 379 -19.23 8.39 -3.37
CA LEU A 379 -19.40 7.95 -1.99
C LEU A 379 -18.05 7.72 -1.31
N LEU A 380 -17.13 6.99 -1.95
CA LEU A 380 -15.79 6.74 -1.42
C LEU A 380 -15.02 8.06 -1.20
N THR A 381 -15.07 8.96 -2.19
CA THR A 381 -14.38 10.26 -2.12
C THR A 381 -14.87 11.07 -0.93
N GLN A 382 -16.18 11.22 -0.77
CA GLN A 382 -16.77 11.95 0.35
C GLN A 382 -16.58 11.25 1.69
N CYS A 383 -16.65 9.91 1.71
CA CYS A 383 -16.38 9.14 2.93
C CYS A 383 -14.95 9.37 3.43
N PHE A 384 -13.92 9.25 2.58
CA PHE A 384 -12.55 9.53 2.98
C PHE A 384 -12.36 10.99 3.42
N GLN A 385 -12.97 11.94 2.70
CA GLN A 385 -12.92 13.35 3.06
C GLN A 385 -13.51 13.60 4.46
N GLN A 386 -14.68 13.03 4.76
CA GLN A 386 -15.33 13.17 6.06
C GLN A 386 -14.53 12.48 7.19
N LEU A 387 -13.97 11.31 6.94
CA LEU A 387 -13.13 10.60 7.91
C LEU A 387 -11.84 11.38 8.24
N TYR A 388 -11.17 11.94 7.24
CA TYR A 388 -9.98 12.76 7.43
C TYR A 388 -10.29 14.01 8.21
N LEU A 389 -11.32 14.75 7.77
CA LEU A 389 -11.79 15.95 8.44
C LEU A 389 -12.13 15.71 9.91
N ARG A 390 -12.95 14.68 10.16
CA ARG A 390 -13.38 14.33 11.52
C ARG A 390 -12.21 13.95 12.42
N SER A 391 -11.24 13.22 11.84
CA SER A 391 -10.01 12.88 12.52
C SER A 391 -9.19 14.11 12.93
N ASP A 392 -9.01 15.06 11.99
CA ASP A 392 -8.20 16.25 12.22
C ASP A 392 -8.89 17.21 13.21
N GLU A 393 -10.19 17.45 13.06
CA GLU A 393 -10.93 18.40 13.89
C GLU A 393 -11.16 17.93 15.32
N ARG A 394 -11.40 16.62 15.55
CA ARG A 394 -11.83 16.12 16.86
C ARG A 394 -10.86 15.16 17.53
N TYR A 395 -9.98 14.51 16.77
CA TYR A 395 -9.20 13.38 17.27
C TYR A 395 -7.70 13.50 17.05
N ASN A 396 -7.18 14.72 16.86
CA ASN A 396 -5.74 14.96 16.65
C ASN A 396 -5.13 14.11 15.52
N GLY A 397 -5.85 13.95 14.42
CA GLY A 397 -5.37 13.21 13.25
C GLY A 397 -5.49 11.67 13.35
N ARG A 398 -6.26 11.13 14.33
CA ARG A 398 -6.45 9.68 14.45
C ARG A 398 -7.84 9.30 14.95
N LEU A 399 -8.59 8.59 14.15
CA LEU A 399 -9.91 8.09 14.50
C LEU A 399 -9.87 7.11 15.69
N PRO A 400 -10.82 7.21 16.64
CA PRO A 400 -10.87 6.31 17.80
C PRO A 400 -11.22 4.87 17.44
N VAL A 401 -12.05 4.66 16.43
CA VAL A 401 -12.39 3.34 15.91
C VAL A 401 -11.64 3.11 14.59
N PRO A 402 -10.86 2.02 14.45
CA PRO A 402 -10.23 1.70 13.17
C PRO A 402 -11.29 1.49 12.09
N VAL A 403 -11.04 1.98 10.89
CA VAL A 403 -11.90 1.77 9.72
C VAL A 403 -11.21 0.88 8.72
N ARG A 404 -11.85 -0.22 8.33
CA ARG A 404 -11.37 -1.08 7.25
C ARG A 404 -12.25 -0.94 6.01
N VAL A 405 -11.63 -0.52 4.93
CA VAL A 405 -12.25 -0.44 3.61
C VAL A 405 -11.93 -1.73 2.86
N ILE A 406 -12.91 -2.53 2.55
CA ILE A 406 -12.76 -3.83 1.87
C ILE A 406 -13.34 -3.68 0.47
N GLN A 407 -12.49 -3.70 -0.54
CA GLN A 407 -12.87 -3.46 -1.94
C GLN A 407 -12.73 -4.76 -2.72
N ASP A 408 -13.78 -5.60 -2.70
CA ASP A 408 -13.81 -6.80 -3.54
C ASP A 408 -14.07 -6.39 -5.00
N GLU A 409 -13.42 -7.06 -5.93
CA GLU A 409 -13.37 -6.68 -7.35
C GLU A 409 -12.98 -5.20 -7.58
N TRP A 410 -11.99 -4.73 -6.83
CA TRP A 410 -11.52 -3.35 -6.82
C TRP A 410 -11.34 -2.71 -8.20
N ALA A 411 -10.89 -3.49 -9.19
CA ALA A 411 -10.67 -3.00 -10.55
C ALA A 411 -11.95 -2.62 -11.31
N ASN A 412 -13.12 -3.06 -10.82
CA ASN A 412 -14.43 -2.81 -11.46
C ASN A 412 -15.11 -1.55 -10.92
N VAL A 413 -14.51 -0.88 -9.95
CA VAL A 413 -15.06 0.33 -9.31
C VAL A 413 -14.15 1.51 -9.59
N ALA A 414 -14.72 2.60 -10.05
CA ALA A 414 -14.00 3.85 -10.17
C ALA A 414 -13.51 4.29 -8.77
N GLN A 415 -12.24 4.61 -8.68
CA GLN A 415 -11.61 4.99 -7.41
C GLN A 415 -11.60 6.51 -7.24
N PRO A 416 -11.49 7.02 -6.01
CA PRO A 416 -11.30 8.44 -5.75
C PRO A 416 -10.11 9.01 -6.50
N ASP A 417 -10.17 10.29 -6.86
CA ASP A 417 -9.03 11.00 -7.41
C ASP A 417 -7.83 10.93 -6.46
N SER A 418 -6.64 10.82 -7.03
CA SER A 418 -5.40 10.69 -6.27
C SER A 418 -5.39 9.52 -5.27
N TYR A 419 -6.03 8.40 -5.63
CA TYR A 419 -6.09 7.20 -4.79
C TYR A 419 -4.74 6.74 -4.23
N PRO A 420 -3.61 6.80 -4.96
CA PRO A 420 -2.29 6.51 -4.40
C PRO A 420 -1.93 7.39 -3.19
N LYS A 421 -2.39 8.66 -3.16
CA LYS A 421 -2.20 9.56 -2.00
C LYS A 421 -3.07 9.14 -0.81
N VAL A 422 -4.31 8.70 -1.07
CA VAL A 422 -5.18 8.14 -0.04
C VAL A 422 -4.51 6.94 0.62
N LEU A 423 -3.98 5.99 -0.18
CA LEU A 423 -3.25 4.82 0.32
C LEU A 423 -2.00 5.20 1.16
N ALA A 424 -1.30 6.25 0.78
CA ALA A 424 -0.10 6.71 1.49
C ALA A 424 -0.43 7.35 2.85
N THR A 425 -1.59 8.01 2.99
CA THR A 425 -1.94 8.82 4.16
C THR A 425 -2.88 8.12 5.14
N CYS A 426 -3.74 7.21 4.69
CA CYS A 426 -4.81 6.58 5.46
C CYS A 426 -4.33 5.94 6.79
N ARG A 427 -3.08 5.45 6.85
CA ARG A 427 -2.49 4.87 8.07
C ARG A 427 -2.54 5.81 9.26
N SER A 428 -2.19 7.10 9.08
CA SER A 428 -2.17 8.09 10.17
C SER A 428 -3.56 8.27 10.77
N TYR A 429 -4.59 8.20 9.94
CA TYR A 429 -5.98 8.36 10.30
C TYR A 429 -6.64 7.11 10.90
N ASN A 430 -5.89 6.00 11.09
CA ASN A 430 -6.40 4.71 11.56
C ASN A 430 -7.34 4.02 10.55
N ILE A 431 -7.08 4.22 9.28
CA ILE A 431 -7.81 3.62 8.17
C ILE A 431 -6.90 2.60 7.49
N GLY A 432 -7.43 1.44 7.16
CA GLY A 432 -6.74 0.39 6.39
C GLY A 432 -7.57 -0.03 5.18
N ILE A 433 -6.94 -0.03 4.01
CA ILE A 433 -7.61 -0.31 2.73
C ILE A 433 -7.18 -1.69 2.23
N ASN A 434 -8.15 -2.55 1.96
CA ASN A 434 -7.91 -3.89 1.42
C ASN A 434 -8.33 -3.90 -0.04
N ILE A 435 -7.33 -3.96 -0.92
CA ILE A 435 -7.48 -4.01 -2.37
C ILE A 435 -7.52 -5.47 -2.78
N ILE A 436 -8.64 -5.93 -3.33
CA ILE A 436 -8.81 -7.32 -3.75
C ILE A 436 -8.92 -7.36 -5.27
N VAL A 437 -7.96 -8.02 -5.91
CA VAL A 437 -7.87 -8.12 -7.38
C VAL A 437 -7.70 -9.57 -7.84
N GLN A 438 -8.03 -9.81 -9.08
CA GLN A 438 -7.81 -11.13 -9.69
C GLN A 438 -6.34 -11.30 -10.13
N ASN A 439 -5.70 -10.22 -10.56
CA ASN A 439 -4.31 -10.22 -11.04
C ASN A 439 -3.68 -8.83 -10.92
N ILE A 440 -2.36 -8.77 -10.99
CA ILE A 440 -1.59 -7.51 -10.95
C ILE A 440 -1.78 -6.68 -12.23
N HIS A 441 -2.05 -7.34 -13.37
CA HIS A 441 -2.28 -6.66 -14.63
C HIS A 441 -3.42 -5.64 -14.55
N SER A 442 -4.49 -5.94 -13.81
CA SER A 442 -5.61 -5.03 -13.59
C SER A 442 -5.18 -3.69 -12.98
N ILE A 443 -4.26 -3.73 -12.00
CA ILE A 443 -3.72 -2.52 -11.38
C ILE A 443 -2.87 -1.74 -12.37
N LYS A 444 -2.02 -2.44 -13.14
CA LYS A 444 -1.19 -1.81 -14.19
C LYS A 444 -2.03 -1.15 -15.29
N ALA A 445 -3.12 -1.79 -15.69
CA ALA A 445 -4.01 -1.24 -16.72
C ALA A 445 -4.68 0.07 -16.27
N LEU A 446 -5.08 0.15 -14.99
CA LEU A 446 -5.76 1.32 -14.43
C LEU A 446 -4.78 2.47 -14.12
N TYR A 447 -3.64 2.18 -13.51
CA TYR A 447 -2.73 3.21 -12.99
C TYR A 447 -1.46 3.41 -13.82
N LYS A 448 -1.30 2.69 -14.93
CA LYS A 448 -0.15 2.85 -15.85
C LYS A 448 1.18 3.02 -15.08
N ASP A 449 1.74 4.24 -15.06
CA ASP A 449 3.03 4.54 -14.41
C ASP A 449 2.95 4.60 -12.87
N GLU A 450 1.76 4.80 -12.29
CA GLU A 450 1.57 4.89 -10.84
C GLU A 450 1.23 3.55 -10.15
N TRP A 451 1.14 2.44 -10.90
CA TRP A 451 0.78 1.13 -10.35
C TRP A 451 1.71 0.65 -9.24
N GLU A 452 3.01 0.95 -9.34
CA GLU A 452 4.00 0.62 -8.32
C GLU A 452 3.75 1.38 -7.02
N SER A 453 3.26 2.62 -7.10
CA SER A 453 2.86 3.40 -5.94
C SER A 453 1.65 2.79 -5.24
N VAL A 454 0.66 2.30 -5.97
CA VAL A 454 -0.50 1.60 -5.39
C VAL A 454 -0.05 0.36 -4.61
N ILE A 455 0.76 -0.50 -5.22
CA ILE A 455 1.26 -1.73 -4.57
C ILE A 455 2.22 -1.41 -3.43
N GLY A 456 3.14 -0.44 -3.63
CA GLY A 456 4.14 -0.05 -2.64
C GLY A 456 3.54 0.52 -1.35
N ASN A 457 2.34 1.09 -1.42
CA ASN A 457 1.59 1.55 -0.26
C ASN A 457 0.81 0.44 0.47
N CYS A 458 0.90 -0.82 0.03
CA CYS A 458 0.33 -1.98 0.71
C CYS A 458 1.45 -2.76 1.42
N ASP A 459 1.58 -2.60 2.73
CA ASP A 459 2.61 -3.31 3.53
C ASP A 459 2.42 -4.84 3.56
N THR A 460 1.24 -5.32 3.21
CA THR A 460 0.90 -6.75 3.15
C THR A 460 0.40 -7.12 1.76
N LEU A 461 1.06 -8.10 1.15
CA LEU A 461 0.58 -8.77 -0.05
C LEU A 461 0.18 -10.20 0.31
N LEU A 462 -1.07 -10.55 0.02
CA LEU A 462 -1.61 -11.89 0.20
C LEU A 462 -1.93 -12.49 -1.18
N PHE A 463 -1.25 -13.57 -1.52
CA PHE A 463 -1.50 -14.32 -2.74
C PHE A 463 -2.25 -15.62 -2.43
N LEU A 464 -3.44 -15.79 -3.01
CA LEU A 464 -4.33 -16.93 -2.76
C LEU A 464 -4.31 -17.99 -3.88
N GLY A 465 -3.31 -17.94 -4.75
CA GLY A 465 -3.21 -18.91 -5.85
C GLY A 465 -4.27 -18.71 -6.95
N GLY A 466 -4.42 -19.76 -7.78
CA GLY A 466 -5.51 -19.86 -8.78
C GLY A 466 -5.38 -18.94 -10.01
N GLY A 467 -4.27 -18.24 -10.19
CA GLY A 467 -4.04 -17.36 -11.35
C GLY A 467 -2.96 -17.90 -12.27
N ASN A 468 -3.21 -17.88 -13.59
CA ASN A 468 -2.23 -18.23 -14.62
C ASN A 468 -1.64 -17.00 -15.34
N GLU A 469 -1.90 -15.80 -14.81
CA GLU A 469 -1.48 -14.55 -15.44
C GLU A 469 0.02 -14.32 -15.18
N PRO A 470 0.87 -14.30 -16.25
CA PRO A 470 2.32 -14.31 -16.12
C PRO A 470 2.88 -13.12 -15.32
N THR A 471 2.31 -11.92 -15.52
CA THR A 471 2.77 -10.71 -14.83
C THR A 471 2.67 -10.84 -13.30
N SER A 472 1.59 -11.44 -12.80
CA SER A 472 1.41 -11.69 -11.36
C SER A 472 2.40 -12.71 -10.83
N LEU A 473 2.60 -13.82 -11.56
CA LEU A 473 3.52 -14.88 -11.17
C LEU A 473 4.97 -14.38 -11.10
N GLU A 474 5.42 -13.66 -12.14
CA GLU A 474 6.75 -13.06 -12.17
C GLU A 474 6.94 -12.01 -11.07
N PHE A 475 5.94 -11.16 -10.86
CA PHE A 475 5.97 -10.13 -9.83
C PHE A 475 6.14 -10.75 -8.44
N ILE A 476 5.35 -11.79 -8.12
CA ILE A 476 5.40 -12.48 -6.83
C ILE A 476 6.74 -13.19 -6.65
N SER A 477 7.23 -13.90 -7.69
CA SER A 477 8.55 -14.56 -7.66
C SER A 477 9.67 -13.55 -7.36
N LYS A 478 9.68 -12.41 -8.04
CA LYS A 478 10.65 -11.33 -7.80
C LYS A 478 10.54 -10.74 -6.39
N LEU A 479 9.31 -10.57 -5.88
CA LEU A 479 9.06 -10.02 -4.55
C LEU A 479 9.54 -10.97 -3.44
N LEU A 480 9.41 -12.28 -3.64
CA LEU A 480 9.94 -13.31 -2.72
C LEU A 480 11.47 -13.29 -2.65
N GLY A 481 12.13 -12.93 -3.74
CA GLY A 481 13.58 -12.82 -3.83
C GLY A 481 14.29 -14.15 -4.07
N LYS A 482 15.63 -14.11 -3.97
CA LYS A 482 16.49 -15.29 -4.25
C LYS A 482 17.09 -15.85 -2.97
N GLU A 483 17.29 -17.17 -2.96
CA GLU A 483 18.09 -17.89 -1.98
C GLU A 483 19.37 -18.42 -2.61
N THR A 484 20.40 -18.65 -1.79
CA THR A 484 21.63 -19.31 -2.23
C THR A 484 21.45 -20.81 -2.08
N VAL A 485 21.60 -21.55 -3.19
CA VAL A 485 21.52 -23.01 -3.22
C VAL A 485 22.89 -23.61 -3.57
N HIS A 486 23.21 -24.76 -2.95
CA HIS A 486 24.41 -25.51 -3.25
C HIS A 486 24.11 -26.58 -4.30
N THR A 487 24.75 -26.47 -5.46
CA THR A 487 24.66 -27.47 -6.52
C THR A 487 25.89 -28.36 -6.51
N ARG A 488 25.68 -29.64 -6.65
CA ARG A 488 26.73 -30.65 -6.73
C ARG A 488 26.71 -31.31 -8.09
N THR A 489 27.73 -31.04 -8.89
CA THR A 489 27.87 -31.69 -10.20
C THR A 489 28.89 -32.83 -10.09
N ARG A 490 28.52 -34.01 -10.53
CA ARG A 490 29.41 -35.17 -10.64
C ARG A 490 29.76 -35.38 -12.11
N GLY A 491 31.04 -35.26 -12.44
CA GLY A 491 31.59 -35.70 -13.72
C GLY A 491 32.22 -37.07 -13.56
N GLN A 492 31.84 -38.03 -14.41
CA GLN A 492 32.45 -39.35 -14.46
C GLN A 492 32.87 -39.65 -15.89
N THR A 493 34.17 -39.80 -16.11
CA THR A 493 34.72 -40.16 -17.40
C THR A 493 34.91 -41.68 -17.41
N LYS A 494 34.22 -42.38 -18.33
CA LYS A 494 34.38 -43.83 -18.55
C LYS A 494 35.51 -44.04 -19.55
N GLY A 495 36.64 -44.56 -19.10
CA GLY A 495 37.82 -44.93 -19.92
C GLY A 495 38.81 -45.75 -19.12
N ARG A 496 39.90 -46.23 -19.76
CA ARG A 496 40.92 -47.08 -19.13
C ARG A 496 41.61 -46.46 -17.89
N SER A 497 41.48 -45.14 -17.71
CA SER A 497 41.85 -44.40 -16.50
C SER A 497 40.67 -43.52 -16.08
N GLY A 498 39.58 -44.14 -15.60
CA GLY A 498 38.38 -43.42 -15.18
C GLY A 498 38.67 -42.44 -14.04
N SER A 499 38.32 -41.17 -14.24
CA SER A 499 38.38 -40.15 -13.18
C SER A 499 36.98 -39.75 -12.77
N SER A 500 36.77 -39.51 -11.46
CA SER A 500 35.54 -38.96 -10.91
C SER A 500 35.87 -37.62 -10.31
N SER A 501 35.20 -36.57 -10.79
CA SER A 501 35.28 -35.23 -10.22
C SER A 501 33.96 -34.84 -9.57
N VAL A 502 34.02 -34.23 -8.40
CA VAL A 502 32.86 -33.67 -7.72
C VAL A 502 33.12 -32.17 -7.61
N ASN A 503 32.28 -31.39 -8.29
CA ASN A 503 32.35 -29.92 -8.20
C ASN A 503 31.19 -29.42 -7.36
N PHE A 504 31.47 -28.55 -6.40
CA PHE A 504 30.48 -27.84 -5.57
C PHE A 504 30.42 -26.39 -6.06
N GLN A 505 29.24 -25.98 -6.49
CA GLN A 505 28.99 -24.63 -6.94
C GLN A 505 27.83 -24.04 -6.16
N GLN A 506 27.93 -22.76 -5.83
CA GLN A 506 26.84 -21.97 -5.28
C GLN A 506 26.18 -21.19 -6.40
N THR A 507 24.84 -21.10 -6.38
CA THR A 507 24.07 -20.32 -7.35
C THR A 507 22.86 -19.71 -6.68
N GLY A 508 22.36 -18.60 -7.25
CA GLY A 508 21.11 -17.98 -6.82
C GLY A 508 19.92 -18.67 -7.49
N ARG A 509 18.92 -19.05 -6.69
CA ARG A 509 17.63 -19.54 -7.16
C ARG A 509 16.52 -18.67 -6.58
N ASP A 510 15.47 -18.38 -7.37
CA ASP A 510 14.28 -17.74 -6.83
C ASP A 510 13.68 -18.62 -5.72
N LEU A 511 13.28 -18.01 -4.59
CA LEU A 511 12.71 -18.73 -3.45
C LEU A 511 11.48 -19.56 -3.86
N MET A 512 10.69 -19.03 -4.81
CA MET A 512 9.74 -19.76 -5.64
C MET A 512 9.81 -19.23 -7.07
N THR A 513 9.88 -20.14 -8.02
CA THR A 513 9.81 -19.80 -9.45
C THR A 513 8.37 -19.50 -9.86
N PRO A 514 8.12 -18.77 -10.95
CA PRO A 514 6.77 -18.52 -11.46
C PRO A 514 5.96 -19.82 -11.69
N ASP A 515 6.62 -20.89 -12.12
CA ASP A 515 5.99 -22.19 -12.33
C ASP A 515 5.56 -22.86 -11.01
N GLU A 516 6.38 -22.76 -9.98
CA GLU A 516 6.04 -23.26 -8.64
C GLU A 516 4.88 -22.46 -8.02
N ILE A 517 4.85 -21.13 -8.22
CA ILE A 517 3.76 -20.27 -7.77
C ILE A 517 2.45 -20.64 -8.48
N ARG A 518 2.51 -20.96 -9.78
CA ARG A 518 1.35 -21.39 -10.56
C ARG A 518 0.76 -22.71 -10.06
N MET A 519 1.60 -23.59 -9.52
CA MET A 519 1.21 -24.91 -9.00
C MET A 519 0.69 -24.86 -7.55
N LEU A 520 0.67 -23.71 -6.91
CA LEU A 520 0.11 -23.60 -5.56
C LEU A 520 -1.36 -24.00 -5.57
N PRO A 521 -1.76 -24.98 -4.74
CA PRO A 521 -3.16 -25.37 -4.63
C PRO A 521 -3.98 -24.22 -4.07
N SER A 522 -5.15 -23.98 -4.65
CA SER A 522 -6.08 -22.94 -4.20
C SER A 522 -6.70 -23.22 -2.82
N ASP A 523 -6.55 -24.45 -2.30
CA ASP A 523 -7.12 -24.89 -1.02
C ASP A 523 -6.17 -24.65 0.17
N ASP A 524 -4.91 -24.31 -0.07
CA ASP A 524 -3.87 -24.15 0.96
C ASP A 524 -3.62 -22.68 1.35
N ALA A 525 -4.49 -21.76 1.01
CA ALA A 525 -4.38 -20.34 1.34
C ALA A 525 -4.81 -20.01 2.78
#